data_5fda6baae07ebe02fb2431ce994d413f
#
_entry.id   5fda6baae07ebe02fb2431ce994d413f
#
_cell.length_a   1.000
_cell.length_b   1.000
_cell.length_c   1.000
_cell.angle_alpha   90.00
_cell.angle_beta   90.00
_cell.angle_gamma   90.00
#
_symmetry.space_group_name_H-M   'P 1'
#
loop_
_entity.id
_entity.type
_entity.pdbx_description
1 polymer ?
#
loop_
_entity_poly.entity_id
_entity_poly.type
_entity_poly.pdbx_seq_one_letter_code
_entity_poly.pdbx_strand_id
1 'polypeptide(L)'
;MKISNEVENKLLVYKNMLLEANKKTNLIGVRTIKNVWERHICDCAQALNYFPKNKKYTSFVDIGSGAGLPGIVVKILREEITAHLVESNYKKYSFIARANSQLFLGMKIYQERFENIKPSQIGKNVILARALLPLKKLLNLTFDHFKVGSIGIFHKGVNWEKEIKEAQTLWKFDFDAHESLTNNKSRIIVVNSVEKK
;
A
#
# COMPACT_ATOMS: atom_id res chain seq x y z
N MET A 1 -0.45 14.60 -12.62
CA MET A 1 -0.72 13.51 -13.59
C MET A 1 -2.08 13.79 -14.21
N LYS A 2 -2.17 13.94 -15.52
CA LYS A 2 -3.49 13.96 -16.21
C LYS A 2 -3.98 12.51 -16.27
N ILE A 3 -5.13 12.23 -15.69
CA ILE A 3 -5.80 10.93 -15.75
C ILE A 3 -6.96 11.00 -16.74
N SER A 4 -7.35 9.87 -17.33
CA SER A 4 -8.52 9.81 -18.20
C SER A 4 -9.81 9.93 -17.39
N ASN A 5 -10.89 10.34 -18.03
CA ASN A 5 -12.22 10.41 -17.41
C ASN A 5 -12.66 9.05 -16.86
N GLU A 6 -12.27 7.94 -17.51
CA GLU A 6 -12.58 6.60 -17.04
C GLU A 6 -11.89 6.29 -15.70
N VAL A 7 -10.58 6.59 -15.59
CA VAL A 7 -9.80 6.40 -14.36
C VAL A 7 -10.36 7.27 -13.24
N GLU A 8 -10.66 8.53 -13.52
CA GLU A 8 -11.27 9.43 -12.53
C GLU A 8 -12.60 8.88 -12.02
N ASN A 9 -13.45 8.40 -12.95
CA ASN A 9 -14.74 7.80 -12.59
C ASN A 9 -14.58 6.56 -11.71
N LYS A 10 -13.63 5.65 -12.03
CA LYS A 10 -13.31 4.49 -11.17
C LYS A 10 -12.90 4.93 -9.77
N LEU A 11 -12.08 5.97 -9.62
CA LEU A 11 -11.69 6.53 -8.31
C LEU A 11 -12.87 7.14 -7.55
N LEU A 12 -13.79 7.84 -8.24
CA LEU A 12 -15.00 8.40 -7.63
C LEU A 12 -15.95 7.29 -7.16
N VAL A 13 -16.15 6.26 -7.96
CA VAL A 13 -16.95 5.09 -7.56
C VAL A 13 -16.34 4.42 -6.35
N TYR A 14 -15.03 4.15 -6.35
CA TYR A 14 -14.33 3.57 -5.20
C TYR A 14 -14.48 4.44 -3.94
N LYS A 15 -14.29 5.76 -4.06
CA LYS A 15 -14.49 6.70 -2.95
C LYS A 15 -15.90 6.58 -2.35
N ASN A 16 -16.93 6.53 -3.20
CA ASN A 16 -18.31 6.44 -2.75
C ASN A 16 -18.60 5.10 -2.07
N MET A 17 -18.09 3.99 -2.61
CA MET A 17 -18.14 2.66 -1.98
C MET A 17 -17.48 2.67 -0.60
N LEU A 18 -16.30 3.30 -0.48
CA LEU A 18 -15.55 3.42 0.77
C LEU A 18 -16.34 4.19 1.83
N LEU A 19 -16.92 5.34 1.47
CA LEU A 19 -17.72 6.16 2.36
C LEU A 19 -18.97 5.43 2.84
N GLU A 20 -19.66 4.73 1.96
CA GLU A 20 -20.85 3.96 2.31
C GLU A 20 -20.52 2.79 3.23
N ALA A 21 -19.48 2.03 2.90
CA ALA A 21 -19.05 0.91 3.74
C ALA A 21 -18.52 1.36 5.10
N ASN A 22 -17.90 2.54 5.18
CA ASN A 22 -17.36 3.09 6.42
C ASN A 22 -18.45 3.41 7.46
N LYS A 23 -19.70 3.60 7.05
CA LYS A 23 -20.84 3.76 7.97
C LYS A 23 -21.09 2.51 8.84
N LYS A 24 -20.68 1.32 8.37
CA LYS A 24 -20.90 0.03 9.04
C LYS A 24 -19.62 -0.64 9.51
N THR A 25 -18.50 -0.31 8.87
CA THR A 25 -17.20 -0.94 9.15
C THR A 25 -16.14 0.15 9.17
N ASN A 26 -15.39 0.27 10.25
CA ASN A 26 -14.32 1.26 10.40
C ASN A 26 -13.17 0.98 9.41
N LEU A 27 -13.33 1.39 8.17
CA LEU A 27 -12.36 1.23 7.08
C LEU A 27 -11.33 2.36 7.11
N ILE A 28 -11.79 3.60 7.39
CA ILE A 28 -10.97 4.80 7.52
C ILE A 28 -11.37 5.60 8.75
N GLY A 29 -10.44 6.40 9.27
CA GLY A 29 -10.66 7.20 10.46
C GLY A 29 -11.74 8.27 10.25
N VAL A 30 -12.63 8.44 11.23
CA VAL A 30 -13.77 9.39 11.18
C VAL A 30 -13.30 10.82 10.85
N ARG A 31 -12.15 11.25 11.41
CA ARG A 31 -11.60 12.59 11.16
C ARG A 31 -11.16 12.84 9.72
N THR A 32 -10.98 11.79 8.92
CA THR A 32 -10.53 11.89 7.52
C THR A 32 -11.66 11.81 6.52
N ILE A 33 -12.90 11.54 6.95
CA ILE A 33 -14.07 11.37 6.07
C ILE A 33 -14.34 12.64 5.23
N LYS A 34 -14.22 13.83 5.85
CA LYS A 34 -14.45 15.10 5.15
C LYS A 34 -13.46 15.36 3.99
N ASN A 35 -12.27 14.77 4.09
CA ASN A 35 -11.16 14.98 3.16
C ASN A 35 -10.68 13.66 2.53
N VAL A 36 -11.60 12.71 2.25
CA VAL A 36 -11.27 11.38 1.74
C VAL A 36 -10.43 11.43 0.46
N TRP A 37 -10.76 12.36 -0.43
CA TRP A 37 -10.03 12.47 -1.69
C TRP A 37 -8.55 12.76 -1.47
N GLU A 38 -8.25 13.81 -0.74
CA GLU A 38 -6.86 14.21 -0.46
C GLU A 38 -6.15 13.21 0.48
N ARG A 39 -6.80 12.89 1.61
CA ARG A 39 -6.19 12.09 2.69
C ARG A 39 -6.05 10.61 2.37
N HIS A 40 -6.80 10.10 1.40
CA HIS A 40 -6.74 8.68 1.04
C HIS A 40 -6.44 8.48 -0.44
N ILE A 41 -7.17 9.10 -1.38
CA ILE A 41 -6.94 8.86 -2.81
C ILE A 41 -5.61 9.49 -3.25
N CYS A 42 -5.41 10.80 -3.07
CA CYS A 42 -4.17 11.48 -3.46
C CYS A 42 -2.97 10.97 -2.66
N ASP A 43 -3.15 10.73 -1.35
CA ASP A 43 -2.10 10.17 -0.48
C ASP A 43 -1.62 8.79 -0.97
N CYS A 44 -2.51 7.93 -1.41
CA CYS A 44 -2.16 6.63 -1.96
C CYS A 44 -1.55 6.72 -3.36
N ALA A 45 -2.08 7.61 -4.20
CA ALA A 45 -1.62 7.80 -5.58
C ALA A 45 -0.14 8.19 -5.67
N GLN A 46 0.37 8.97 -4.69
CA GLN A 46 1.77 9.42 -4.69
C GLN A 46 2.78 8.27 -4.62
N ALA A 47 2.39 7.07 -4.15
CA ALA A 47 3.26 5.90 -4.17
C ALA A 47 3.79 5.59 -5.56
N LEU A 48 2.99 5.88 -6.61
CA LEU A 48 3.37 5.64 -8.00
C LEU A 48 4.58 6.46 -8.47
N ASN A 49 4.88 7.59 -7.85
CA ASN A 49 6.06 8.39 -8.17
C ASN A 49 7.37 7.64 -7.89
N TYR A 50 7.31 6.62 -7.04
CA TYR A 50 8.45 5.86 -6.54
C TYR A 50 8.49 4.42 -7.08
N PHE A 51 7.53 4.04 -7.92
CA PHE A 51 7.63 2.76 -8.62
C PHE A 51 8.83 2.78 -9.59
N PRO A 52 9.62 1.71 -9.62
CA PRO A 52 10.75 1.62 -10.54
C PRO A 52 10.29 1.79 -11.99
N LYS A 53 10.97 2.67 -12.72
CA LYS A 53 10.64 2.97 -14.14
C LYS A 53 11.02 1.83 -15.10
N ASN A 54 11.89 0.93 -14.65
CA ASN A 54 12.28 -0.25 -15.43
C ASN A 54 11.18 -1.32 -15.35
N LYS A 55 11.03 -2.11 -16.43
CA LYS A 55 10.05 -3.20 -16.51
C LYS A 55 10.37 -4.40 -15.59
N LYS A 56 11.29 -4.24 -14.63
CA LYS A 56 11.73 -5.29 -13.73
C LYS A 56 10.66 -5.67 -12.69
N TYR A 57 9.72 -4.76 -12.39
CA TYR A 57 8.62 -4.97 -11.48
C TYR A 57 7.30 -4.85 -12.23
N THR A 58 6.65 -5.99 -12.43
CA THR A 58 5.35 -6.10 -13.14
C THR A 58 4.19 -6.31 -12.18
N SER A 59 4.49 -6.38 -10.87
CA SER A 59 3.51 -6.62 -9.83
C SER A 59 3.82 -5.82 -8.55
N PHE A 60 2.79 -5.62 -7.76
CA PHE A 60 2.94 -5.14 -6.39
C PHE A 60 2.12 -5.99 -5.41
N VAL A 61 2.50 -5.97 -4.15
CA VAL A 61 1.70 -6.51 -3.05
C VAL A 61 1.41 -5.40 -2.03
N ASP A 62 0.14 -5.22 -1.69
CA ASP A 62 -0.31 -4.32 -0.62
C ASP A 62 -0.59 -5.14 0.63
N ILE A 63 0.20 -4.92 1.69
CA ILE A 63 0.15 -5.73 2.90
C ILE A 63 -0.65 -5.05 4.01
N GLY A 64 -1.62 -5.79 4.56
CA GLY A 64 -2.57 -5.24 5.50
C GLY A 64 -3.44 -4.16 4.86
N SER A 65 -3.97 -4.45 3.69
CA SER A 65 -4.60 -3.48 2.77
C SER A 65 -5.77 -2.70 3.39
N GLY A 66 -6.37 -3.19 4.47
CA GLY A 66 -7.47 -2.50 5.15
C GLY A 66 -8.67 -2.25 4.25
N ALA A 67 -8.85 -1.01 3.86
CA ALA A 67 -9.87 -0.63 2.87
C ALA A 67 -9.42 -0.85 1.42
N GLY A 68 -8.29 -1.51 1.17
CA GLY A 68 -7.64 -1.58 -0.13
C GLY A 68 -6.76 -0.36 -0.42
N LEU A 69 -6.24 0.29 0.61
CA LEU A 69 -5.41 1.50 0.53
C LEU A 69 -3.97 1.21 0.96
N PRO A 70 -2.98 1.37 0.07
CA PRO A 70 -3.03 2.07 -1.21
C PRO A 70 -3.39 1.21 -2.43
N GLY A 71 -3.47 -0.11 -2.32
CA GLY A 71 -3.49 -1.06 -3.41
C GLY A 71 -4.56 -0.82 -4.49
N ILE A 72 -5.82 -0.55 -4.10
CA ILE A 72 -6.91 -0.28 -5.06
C ILE A 72 -6.63 1.01 -5.86
N VAL A 73 -6.18 2.06 -5.19
CA VAL A 73 -5.88 3.34 -5.86
C VAL A 73 -4.73 3.16 -6.87
N VAL A 74 -3.67 2.47 -6.47
CA VAL A 74 -2.53 2.15 -7.34
C VAL A 74 -2.99 1.32 -8.54
N LYS A 75 -3.83 0.31 -8.33
CA LYS A 75 -4.35 -0.54 -9.40
C LYS A 75 -5.24 0.21 -10.38
N ILE A 76 -6.10 1.10 -9.91
CA ILE A 76 -6.94 1.94 -10.79
C ILE A 76 -6.07 2.85 -11.65
N LEU A 77 -4.98 3.40 -11.10
CA LEU A 77 -4.07 4.30 -11.82
C LEU A 77 -3.05 3.59 -12.71
N ARG A 78 -2.80 2.31 -12.48
CA ARG A 78 -1.85 1.45 -13.19
C ARG A 78 -2.48 0.10 -13.48
N GLU A 79 -3.45 0.10 -14.38
CA GLU A 79 -4.29 -1.06 -14.69
C GLU A 79 -3.50 -2.27 -15.24
N GLU A 80 -2.38 -2.01 -15.90
CA GLU A 80 -1.50 -3.03 -16.48
C GLU A 80 -0.70 -3.84 -15.44
N ILE A 81 -0.54 -3.32 -14.20
CA ILE A 81 0.29 -3.97 -13.19
C ILE A 81 -0.51 -5.06 -12.45
N THR A 82 0.09 -6.21 -12.21
CA THR A 82 -0.52 -7.25 -11.38
C THR A 82 -0.55 -6.83 -9.92
N ALA A 83 -1.73 -6.89 -9.30
CA ALA A 83 -1.94 -6.46 -7.91
C ALA A 83 -2.30 -7.65 -7.02
N HIS A 84 -1.58 -7.76 -5.89
CA HIS A 84 -1.85 -8.69 -4.80
C HIS A 84 -2.23 -7.89 -3.57
N LEU A 85 -3.41 -8.13 -3.00
CA LEU A 85 -3.85 -7.47 -1.76
C LEU A 85 -4.01 -8.50 -0.66
N VAL A 86 -3.40 -8.26 0.50
CA VAL A 86 -3.42 -9.18 1.64
C VAL A 86 -4.09 -8.49 2.83
N GLU A 87 -5.21 -9.04 3.28
CA GLU A 87 -5.98 -8.53 4.41
C GLU A 87 -6.60 -9.68 5.21
N SER A 88 -6.23 -9.80 6.48
CA SER A 88 -6.68 -10.91 7.32
C SER A 88 -8.08 -10.73 7.91
N ASN A 89 -8.55 -9.49 8.06
CA ASN A 89 -9.87 -9.21 8.60
C ASN A 89 -10.96 -9.46 7.56
N TYR A 90 -11.87 -10.40 7.83
CA TYR A 90 -12.94 -10.81 6.91
C TYR A 90 -13.80 -9.65 6.42
N LYS A 91 -14.21 -8.71 7.29
CA LYS A 91 -15.05 -7.57 6.89
C LYS A 91 -14.34 -6.66 5.89
N LYS A 92 -13.05 -6.39 6.12
CA LYS A 92 -12.21 -5.58 5.23
C LYS A 92 -11.92 -6.31 3.92
N TYR A 93 -11.55 -7.59 4.01
CA TYR A 93 -11.40 -8.46 2.84
C TYR A 93 -12.65 -8.46 1.95
N SER A 94 -13.85 -8.64 2.55
CA SER A 94 -15.11 -8.65 1.81
C SER A 94 -15.39 -7.31 1.11
N PHE A 95 -14.99 -6.19 1.73
CA PHE A 95 -15.08 -4.87 1.08
C PHE A 95 -14.14 -4.80 -0.13
N ILE A 96 -12.88 -5.23 0.01
CA ILE A 96 -11.90 -5.25 -1.08
C ILE A 96 -12.38 -6.13 -2.22
N ALA A 97 -12.89 -7.34 -1.92
CA ALA A 97 -13.41 -8.27 -2.91
C ALA A 97 -14.59 -7.67 -3.70
N ARG A 98 -15.52 -6.98 -3.02
CA ARG A 98 -16.62 -6.28 -3.66
C ARG A 98 -16.13 -5.15 -4.56
N ALA A 99 -15.18 -4.33 -4.10
CA ALA A 99 -14.59 -3.25 -4.90
C ALA A 99 -13.86 -3.80 -6.13
N ASN A 100 -13.10 -4.89 -5.99
CA ASN A 100 -12.43 -5.58 -7.09
C ASN A 100 -13.40 -6.04 -8.16
N SER A 101 -14.51 -6.66 -7.76
CA SER A 101 -15.55 -7.14 -8.68
C SER A 101 -16.26 -5.98 -9.35
N GLN A 102 -16.74 -4.99 -8.59
CA GLN A 102 -17.54 -3.88 -9.10
C GLN A 102 -16.77 -2.95 -10.05
N LEU A 103 -15.46 -2.79 -9.83
CA LEU A 103 -14.58 -1.95 -10.65
C LEU A 103 -13.79 -2.73 -11.71
N PHE A 104 -14.00 -4.06 -11.79
CA PHE A 104 -13.33 -4.96 -12.75
C PHE A 104 -11.80 -4.86 -12.69
N LEU A 105 -11.21 -4.82 -11.47
CA LEU A 105 -9.78 -4.55 -11.31
C LEU A 105 -8.88 -5.76 -11.56
N GLY A 106 -9.40 -6.99 -11.53
CA GLY A 106 -8.62 -8.20 -11.77
C GLY A 106 -7.50 -8.46 -10.74
N MET A 107 -7.65 -7.97 -9.51
CA MET A 107 -6.68 -8.15 -8.45
C MET A 107 -6.77 -9.55 -7.83
N LYS A 108 -5.63 -10.06 -7.35
CA LYS A 108 -5.57 -11.25 -6.50
C LYS A 108 -5.66 -10.82 -5.03
N ILE A 109 -6.65 -11.33 -4.32
CA ILE A 109 -6.93 -10.93 -2.94
C ILE A 109 -6.79 -12.15 -2.04
N TYR A 110 -6.03 -12.00 -0.95
CA TYR A 110 -5.75 -13.06 0.03
C TYR A 110 -6.35 -12.69 1.38
N GLN A 111 -7.25 -13.55 1.89
CA GLN A 111 -7.79 -13.41 3.24
C GLN A 111 -6.88 -14.14 4.22
N GLU A 112 -5.68 -13.62 4.41
CA GLU A 112 -4.64 -14.24 5.23
C GLU A 112 -3.79 -13.20 5.98
N ARG A 113 -2.99 -13.69 6.94
CA ARG A 113 -1.87 -12.92 7.48
C ARG A 113 -0.72 -12.93 6.47
N PHE A 114 -0.03 -11.80 6.32
CA PHE A 114 1.05 -11.69 5.34
C PHE A 114 2.20 -12.64 5.62
N GLU A 115 2.43 -13.02 6.87
CA GLU A 115 3.40 -14.03 7.29
C GLU A 115 3.25 -15.38 6.57
N ASN A 116 2.02 -15.69 6.13
CA ASN A 116 1.70 -16.93 5.39
C ASN A 116 1.97 -16.81 3.88
N ILE A 117 2.16 -15.59 3.36
CA ILE A 117 2.42 -15.34 1.94
C ILE A 117 3.92 -15.43 1.68
N LYS A 118 4.33 -16.52 1.05
CA LYS A 118 5.75 -16.74 0.72
C LYS A 118 6.15 -16.03 -0.59
N PRO A 119 7.43 -15.62 -0.72
CA PRO A 119 7.93 -15.06 -1.98
C PRO A 119 7.69 -15.95 -3.21
N SER A 120 7.70 -17.28 -3.03
CA SER A 120 7.41 -18.24 -4.10
C SER A 120 5.99 -18.15 -4.69
N GLN A 121 5.03 -17.62 -3.92
CA GLN A 121 3.62 -17.50 -4.35
C GLN A 121 3.36 -16.24 -5.17
N ILE A 122 4.08 -15.15 -4.90
CA ILE A 122 3.84 -13.84 -5.51
C ILE A 122 5.06 -13.27 -6.26
N GLY A 123 6.24 -13.91 -6.10
CA GLY A 123 7.47 -13.50 -6.77
C GLY A 123 8.03 -12.17 -6.23
N LYS A 124 8.86 -11.56 -7.06
CA LYS A 124 9.46 -10.24 -6.81
C LYS A 124 8.45 -9.13 -7.08
N ASN A 125 8.26 -8.28 -6.09
CA ASN A 125 7.22 -7.27 -6.10
C ASN A 125 7.70 -5.91 -5.61
N VAL A 126 6.92 -4.86 -5.89
CA VAL A 126 6.87 -3.65 -5.08
C VAL A 126 5.95 -3.91 -3.88
N ILE A 127 6.48 -3.81 -2.67
CA ILE A 127 5.72 -4.01 -1.43
C ILE A 127 5.16 -2.67 -0.98
N LEU A 128 3.85 -2.57 -0.88
CA LEU A 128 3.16 -1.40 -0.38
C LEU A 128 2.69 -1.65 1.06
N ALA A 129 2.79 -0.64 1.91
CA ALA A 129 2.16 -0.65 3.23
C ALA A 129 1.80 0.77 3.67
N ARG A 130 0.61 0.90 4.26
CA ARG A 130 0.13 2.15 4.86
C ARG A 130 -0.55 1.88 6.19
N ALA A 131 -0.16 2.61 7.24
CA ALA A 131 -0.76 2.54 8.58
C ALA A 131 -0.85 1.11 9.17
N LEU A 132 0.10 0.23 8.85
CA LEU A 132 0.09 -1.17 9.27
C LEU A 132 0.91 -1.40 10.54
N LEU A 133 2.23 -1.18 10.48
CA LEU A 133 3.19 -1.50 11.54
C LEU A 133 4.30 -0.44 11.60
N PRO A 134 4.99 -0.26 12.75
CA PRO A 134 6.27 0.45 12.81
C PRO A 134 7.30 -0.18 11.86
N LEU A 135 8.20 0.65 11.30
CA LEU A 135 9.14 0.22 10.25
C LEU A 135 9.97 -1.01 10.65
N LYS A 136 10.49 -1.05 11.89
CA LYS A 136 11.27 -2.20 12.40
C LYS A 136 10.51 -3.53 12.25
N LYS A 137 9.22 -3.55 12.60
CA LYS A 137 8.36 -4.74 12.48
C LYS A 137 8.01 -5.02 11.03
N LEU A 138 7.83 -3.96 10.23
CA LEU A 138 7.52 -4.07 8.81
C LEU A 138 8.67 -4.70 8.03
N LEU A 139 9.91 -4.29 8.30
CA LEU A 139 11.10 -4.91 7.70
C LEU A 139 11.25 -6.38 8.11
N ASN A 140 10.96 -6.71 9.38
CA ASN A 140 10.96 -8.11 9.82
C ASN A 140 9.92 -8.95 9.06
N LEU A 141 8.71 -8.42 8.89
CA LEU A 141 7.61 -9.08 8.20
C LEU A 141 7.91 -9.32 6.71
N THR A 142 8.65 -8.41 6.08
CA THR A 142 8.89 -8.42 4.63
C THR A 142 10.27 -8.91 4.23
N PHE A 143 11.10 -9.30 5.20
CA PHE A 143 12.51 -9.62 4.98
C PHE A 143 12.76 -10.68 3.90
N ASP A 144 12.00 -11.79 3.91
CA ASP A 144 12.17 -12.85 2.93
C ASP A 144 11.80 -12.39 1.49
N HIS A 145 10.90 -11.43 1.37
CA HIS A 145 10.58 -10.81 0.08
C HIS A 145 11.69 -9.89 -0.42
N PHE A 146 12.40 -9.19 0.48
CA PHE A 146 13.59 -8.42 0.10
C PHE A 146 14.72 -9.32 -0.40
N LYS A 147 14.90 -10.53 0.16
CA LYS A 147 15.91 -11.51 -0.31
C LYS A 147 15.74 -11.91 -1.78
N VAL A 148 14.51 -11.94 -2.29
CA VAL A 148 14.24 -12.22 -3.71
C VAL A 148 14.25 -10.95 -4.57
N GLY A 149 14.66 -9.83 -4.00
CA GLY A 149 14.85 -8.55 -4.68
C GLY A 149 13.60 -7.69 -4.81
N SER A 150 12.58 -7.87 -3.94
CA SER A 150 11.49 -6.91 -3.80
C SER A 150 12.00 -5.59 -3.22
N ILE A 151 11.24 -4.52 -3.42
CA ILE A 151 11.47 -3.21 -2.81
C ILE A 151 10.23 -2.80 -1.99
N GLY A 152 10.41 -1.93 -1.02
CA GLY A 152 9.31 -1.41 -0.20
C GLY A 152 8.98 0.05 -0.51
N ILE A 153 7.70 0.41 -0.57
CA ILE A 153 7.21 1.80 -0.62
C ILE A 153 6.20 1.96 0.52
N PHE A 154 6.64 2.60 1.59
CA PHE A 154 5.92 2.62 2.86
C PHE A 154 5.47 4.03 3.24
N HIS A 155 4.16 4.22 3.41
CA HIS A 155 3.61 5.46 3.94
C HIS A 155 3.84 5.53 5.45
N LYS A 156 4.59 6.54 5.89
CA LYS A 156 4.93 6.76 7.30
C LYS A 156 4.47 8.12 7.79
N GLY A 157 3.93 8.13 9.00
CA GLY A 157 3.43 9.34 9.66
C GLY A 157 4.54 10.17 10.32
N VAL A 158 4.14 11.08 11.20
CA VAL A 158 4.99 12.07 11.90
C VAL A 158 6.19 11.45 12.65
N ASN A 159 6.10 10.21 13.08
CA ASN A 159 7.15 9.51 13.83
C ASN A 159 8.18 8.77 12.94
N TRP A 160 8.20 9.03 11.64
CA TRP A 160 9.02 8.29 10.68
C TRP A 160 10.51 8.28 11.01
N GLU A 161 11.09 9.38 11.49
CA GLU A 161 12.51 9.46 11.88
C GLU A 161 12.82 8.54 13.07
N LYS A 162 11.93 8.54 14.07
CA LYS A 162 12.05 7.64 15.22
C LYS A 162 11.96 6.18 14.75
N GLU A 163 11.02 5.87 13.84
CA GLU A 163 10.87 4.52 13.29
C GLU A 163 12.11 4.06 12.49
N ILE A 164 12.77 4.96 11.74
CA ILE A 164 14.04 4.69 11.06
C ILE A 164 15.12 4.32 12.08
N LYS A 165 15.33 5.17 13.11
CA LYS A 165 16.35 4.91 14.16
C LYS A 165 16.09 3.59 14.88
N GLU A 166 14.85 3.28 15.21
CA GLU A 166 14.48 2.01 15.83
C GLU A 166 14.71 0.81 14.89
N ALA A 167 14.42 0.95 13.59
CA ALA A 167 14.68 -0.10 12.62
C ALA A 167 16.19 -0.37 12.46
N GLN A 168 16.99 0.68 12.43
CA GLN A 168 18.45 0.60 12.31
C GLN A 168 19.14 -0.12 13.48
N THR A 169 18.44 -0.38 14.59
CA THR A 169 19.00 -1.21 15.69
C THR A 169 19.14 -2.68 15.32
N LEU A 170 18.32 -3.20 14.40
CA LEU A 170 18.31 -4.62 13.99
C LEU A 170 18.64 -4.82 12.51
N TRP A 171 18.45 -3.80 11.70
CA TRP A 171 18.51 -3.88 10.26
C TRP A 171 19.53 -2.89 9.70
N LYS A 172 20.31 -3.34 8.73
CA LYS A 172 21.01 -2.48 7.78
C LYS A 172 20.15 -2.45 6.53
N PHE A 173 19.73 -1.26 6.08
CA PHE A 173 18.86 -1.12 4.91
C PHE A 173 19.17 0.18 4.17
N ASP A 174 19.07 0.09 2.85
CA ASP A 174 19.18 1.24 1.95
C ASP A 174 17.78 1.82 1.70
N PHE A 175 17.64 3.13 1.92
CA PHE A 175 16.34 3.78 1.81
C PHE A 175 16.43 5.24 1.41
N ASP A 176 15.37 5.71 0.77
CA ASP A 176 15.10 7.13 0.51
C ASP A 176 13.85 7.57 1.28
N ALA A 177 13.87 8.80 1.83
CA ALA A 177 12.74 9.39 2.53
C ALA A 177 12.21 10.62 1.78
N HIS A 178 11.03 10.50 1.19
CA HIS A 178 10.42 11.56 0.39
C HIS A 178 9.28 12.23 1.15
N GLU A 179 9.17 13.55 1.01
CA GLU A 179 8.09 14.30 1.61
C GLU A 179 6.73 13.89 1.02
N SER A 180 5.73 13.71 1.89
CA SER A 180 4.39 13.41 1.42
C SER A 180 3.73 14.66 0.83
N LEU A 181 3.17 14.53 -0.37
CA LEU A 181 2.45 15.61 -1.05
C LEU A 181 1.17 16.06 -0.33
N THR A 182 0.64 15.23 0.57
CA THR A 182 -0.62 15.49 1.29
C THR A 182 -0.42 15.85 2.75
N ASN A 183 0.81 15.70 3.29
CA ASN A 183 1.12 16.04 4.67
C ASN A 183 2.63 16.17 4.88
N ASN A 184 3.12 17.38 5.08
CA ASN A 184 4.54 17.70 5.25
C ASN A 184 5.23 17.02 6.44
N LYS A 185 4.45 16.54 7.44
CA LYS A 185 4.96 15.76 8.58
C LYS A 185 5.10 14.27 8.28
N SER A 186 4.59 13.80 7.16
CA SER A 186 4.62 12.40 6.73
C SER A 186 5.66 12.17 5.66
N ARG A 187 6.09 10.92 5.47
CA ARG A 187 7.06 10.53 4.43
C ARG A 187 6.60 9.27 3.72
N ILE A 188 7.03 9.19 2.47
CA ILE A 188 7.08 7.93 1.74
C ILE A 188 8.50 7.41 1.86
N ILE A 189 8.67 6.28 2.53
CA ILE A 189 9.96 5.62 2.69
C ILE A 189 10.08 4.54 1.61
N VAL A 190 11.04 4.72 0.73
CA VAL A 190 11.39 3.73 -0.29
C VAL A 190 12.56 2.91 0.25
N VAL A 191 12.39 1.60 0.38
CA VAL A 191 13.43 0.69 0.86
C VAL A 191 13.87 -0.19 -0.30
N ASN A 192 15.16 -0.10 -0.66
CA ASN A 192 15.73 -0.80 -1.81
C ASN A 192 16.32 -2.17 -1.44
N SER A 193 16.92 -2.28 -0.26
CA SER A 193 17.51 -3.51 0.26
C SER A 193 17.47 -3.56 1.77
N VAL A 194 17.46 -4.77 2.33
CA VAL A 194 17.44 -5.02 3.77
C VAL A 194 18.40 -6.19 4.10
N GLU A 195 19.27 -5.99 5.08
CA GLU A 195 20.18 -6.99 5.64
C GLU A 195 19.99 -7.05 7.15
N LYS A 196 20.12 -8.23 7.73
CA LYS A 196 20.12 -8.38 9.19
C LYS A 196 21.49 -8.00 9.72
N LYS A 197 21.53 -7.23 10.83
CA LYS A 197 22.78 -6.95 11.56
C LYS A 197 23.21 -8.13 12.38
#